data_b44d5458f4ff8c2c34baee305a7e3e7e
#
_entry.id   b44d5458f4ff8c2c34baee305a7e3e7e
#
_cell.length_a   1.000
_cell.length_b   1.000
_cell.length_c   1.000
_cell.angle_alpha   90.00
_cell.angle_beta   90.00
_cell.angle_gamma   90.00
#
_symmetry.space_group_name_H-M   'P 1'
#
loop_
_entity.id
_entity.type
_entity.pdbx_description
1 polymer ?
#
loop_
_entity_poly.entity_id
_entity_poly.type
_entity_poly.pdbx_seq_one_letter_code
_entity_poly.pdbx_strand_id
1 'polypeptide(L)'
;MQPVEPPVEPHGAGHAQVGADHPARVAAVVLTGGGGTRLGGTAKHALEVGGRTLLERALDALTERVEDVVVVGPEVPTRRPVLFTREEPPGGGPAAGLVAGIGTLERLRGRLPDRVVALAVDMPLVTPATIDRLLAALDAPGPDPDRPPEAAVLVDAEGHRQPLCAVYRAAALLAAVPGARHSTYGLPMRRLLFGLRLVEVPAREGEAADVDTWEDLRDLRERVAPPPPEA
;
A
#
# COMPACT_ATOMS: atom_id res chain seq x y z
N MET A 1 -36.37 58.57 22.13
CA MET A 1 -36.25 57.34 22.92
C MET A 1 -36.31 56.19 21.92
N GLN A 2 -35.15 55.73 21.45
CA GLN A 2 -35.07 54.64 20.49
C GLN A 2 -35.02 53.31 21.26
N PRO A 3 -35.65 52.23 20.76
CA PRO A 3 -35.58 50.95 21.39
C PRO A 3 -34.20 50.28 21.14
N VAL A 4 -33.63 49.76 22.22
CA VAL A 4 -32.37 48.98 22.23
C VAL A 4 -32.69 47.58 21.79
N GLU A 5 -32.07 47.10 20.68
CA GLU A 5 -32.12 45.70 20.26
C GLU A 5 -31.28 44.83 21.24
N PRO A 6 -31.76 43.63 21.56
CA PRO A 6 -30.98 42.70 22.41
C PRO A 6 -29.82 42.07 21.61
N PRO A 7 -28.74 41.65 22.29
CA PRO A 7 -27.58 41.06 21.65
C PRO A 7 -27.92 39.71 21.04
N VAL A 8 -27.47 39.52 19.79
CA VAL A 8 -27.51 38.22 19.09
C VAL A 8 -26.45 37.29 19.68
N GLU A 9 -26.89 36.20 20.28
CA GLU A 9 -26.01 35.13 20.73
C GLU A 9 -25.32 34.46 19.53
N PRO A 10 -24.03 34.12 19.60
CA PRO A 10 -23.36 33.36 18.55
C PRO A 10 -23.88 31.93 18.54
N HIS A 11 -24.52 31.55 17.44
CA HIS A 11 -24.91 30.17 17.17
C HIS A 11 -23.68 29.27 17.26
N GLY A 12 -23.71 28.36 18.23
CA GLY A 12 -22.69 27.37 18.45
C GLY A 12 -22.37 26.60 17.15
N ALA A 13 -21.13 26.59 16.78
CA ALA A 13 -20.59 25.72 15.76
C ALA A 13 -20.85 24.27 16.18
N GLY A 14 -21.91 23.70 15.63
CA GLY A 14 -22.20 22.29 15.74
C GLY A 14 -21.02 21.52 15.15
N HIS A 15 -20.22 20.90 16.00
CA HIS A 15 -19.35 19.83 15.56
C HIS A 15 -20.23 18.76 14.93
N ALA A 16 -20.28 18.73 13.60
CA ALA A 16 -20.85 17.63 12.87
C ALA A 16 -20.06 16.37 13.27
N GLN A 17 -20.65 15.58 14.15
CA GLN A 17 -20.27 14.18 14.35
C GLN A 17 -20.53 13.49 13.02
N VAL A 18 -19.45 13.31 12.24
CA VAL A 18 -19.44 12.41 11.09
C VAL A 18 -19.32 11.00 11.65
N GLY A 19 -20.42 10.53 12.21
CA GLY A 19 -20.67 9.15 12.57
C GLY A 19 -21.54 8.51 11.50
N ALA A 20 -21.05 8.39 10.29
CA ALA A 20 -21.61 7.46 9.33
C ALA A 20 -20.91 6.13 9.53
N ASP A 21 -21.69 5.14 9.94
CA ASP A 21 -21.32 3.72 10.09
C ASP A 21 -21.11 3.09 8.69
N HIS A 22 -20.14 3.63 7.95
CA HIS A 22 -19.70 3.07 6.67
C HIS A 22 -18.54 2.14 6.96
N PRO A 23 -18.54 0.90 6.45
CA PRO A 23 -17.40 0.02 6.57
C PRO A 23 -16.15 0.75 6.07
N ALA A 24 -15.06 0.61 6.82
CA ALA A 24 -13.82 1.30 6.48
C ALA A 24 -13.33 0.85 5.10
N ARG A 25 -13.19 1.81 4.19
CA ARG A 25 -12.80 1.56 2.80
C ARG A 25 -11.32 1.19 2.73
N VAL A 26 -11.05 0.02 2.15
CA VAL A 26 -9.70 -0.48 1.88
C VAL A 26 -9.43 -0.39 0.39
N ALA A 27 -8.32 0.23 0.01
CA ALA A 27 -7.83 0.28 -1.35
C ALA A 27 -6.38 -0.20 -1.42
N ALA A 28 -5.85 -0.44 -2.62
CA ALA A 28 -4.47 -0.85 -2.80
C ALA A 28 -3.72 0.01 -3.81
N VAL A 29 -2.43 0.17 -3.55
CA VAL A 29 -1.45 0.70 -4.50
C VAL A 29 -0.39 -0.37 -4.72
N VAL A 30 -0.32 -0.89 -5.96
CA VAL A 30 0.67 -1.88 -6.39
C VAL A 30 1.75 -1.16 -7.18
N LEU A 31 3.01 -1.29 -6.74
CA LEU A 31 4.14 -0.66 -7.39
C LEU A 31 4.87 -1.67 -8.29
N THR A 32 4.95 -1.38 -9.58
CA THR A 32 5.63 -2.22 -10.58
C THR A 32 7.06 -1.73 -10.88
N GLY A 33 7.40 -0.52 -10.42
CA GLY A 33 8.64 0.16 -10.71
C GLY A 33 9.70 -0.08 -9.65
N GLY A 34 10.83 -0.50 -10.09
CA GLY A 34 12.11 -0.46 -9.42
C GLY A 34 13.13 -0.59 -10.53
N GLY A 35 14.21 0.19 -10.51
CA GLY A 35 15.21 0.18 -11.56
C GLY A 35 15.85 -1.21 -11.74
N GLY A 36 15.19 -2.09 -12.48
CA GLY A 36 15.58 -3.48 -12.74
C GLY A 36 16.92 -3.64 -13.48
N THR A 37 17.92 -2.86 -13.11
CA THR A 37 19.26 -2.89 -13.68
C THR A 37 19.93 -4.26 -13.50
N ARG A 38 19.65 -4.95 -12.40
CA ARG A 38 20.18 -6.31 -12.13
C ARG A 38 19.51 -7.40 -12.98
N LEU A 39 18.31 -7.14 -13.48
CA LEU A 39 17.57 -7.99 -14.42
C LEU A 39 17.74 -7.52 -15.89
N GLY A 40 18.80 -6.77 -16.19
CA GLY A 40 19.09 -6.32 -17.54
C GLY A 40 18.06 -5.36 -18.13
N GLY A 41 17.34 -4.60 -17.28
CA GLY A 41 16.27 -3.68 -17.72
C GLY A 41 14.94 -4.38 -18.02
N THR A 42 14.81 -5.67 -17.71
CA THR A 42 13.55 -6.41 -17.90
C THR A 42 12.47 -5.87 -16.95
N ALA A 43 11.28 -5.69 -17.48
CA ALA A 43 10.12 -5.21 -16.73
C ALA A 43 9.69 -6.27 -15.69
N LYS A 44 10.00 -6.07 -14.41
CA LYS A 44 9.71 -7.02 -13.32
C LYS A 44 8.27 -7.50 -13.34
N HIS A 45 7.32 -6.59 -13.54
CA HIS A 45 5.89 -6.91 -13.52
C HIS A 45 5.46 -7.96 -14.57
N ALA A 46 6.24 -8.10 -15.66
CA ALA A 46 5.97 -9.06 -16.74
C ALA A 46 6.69 -10.41 -16.58
N LEU A 47 7.56 -10.56 -15.58
CA LEU A 47 8.22 -11.82 -15.30
C LEU A 47 7.20 -12.87 -14.83
N GLU A 48 7.34 -14.10 -15.32
CA GLU A 48 6.38 -15.17 -15.04
C GLU A 48 6.94 -16.21 -14.05
N VAL A 49 6.08 -16.62 -13.12
CA VAL A 49 6.31 -17.68 -12.14
C VAL A 49 5.05 -18.52 -12.03
N GLY A 50 5.14 -19.82 -12.32
CA GLY A 50 3.99 -20.72 -12.29
C GLY A 50 2.86 -20.32 -13.24
N GLY A 51 3.20 -19.81 -14.44
CA GLY A 51 2.23 -19.38 -15.45
C GLY A 51 1.48 -18.09 -15.15
N ARG A 52 1.96 -17.30 -14.18
CA ARG A 52 1.42 -15.97 -13.84
C ARG A 52 2.53 -14.94 -13.77
N THR A 53 2.24 -13.73 -14.23
CA THR A 53 3.17 -12.61 -14.08
C THR A 53 3.29 -12.19 -12.62
N LEU A 54 4.39 -11.54 -12.25
CA LEU A 54 4.55 -10.99 -10.89
C LEU A 54 3.44 -9.98 -10.55
N LEU A 55 2.99 -9.18 -11.53
CA LEU A 55 1.84 -8.29 -11.34
C LEU A 55 0.56 -9.07 -11.05
N GLU A 56 0.26 -10.10 -11.81
CA GLU A 56 -0.93 -10.95 -11.57
C GLU A 56 -0.89 -11.60 -10.19
N ARG A 57 0.30 -12.05 -9.73
CA ARG A 57 0.48 -12.60 -8.39
C ARG A 57 0.23 -11.56 -7.30
N ALA A 58 0.75 -10.33 -7.47
CA ALA A 58 0.48 -9.24 -6.54
C ALA A 58 -1.02 -8.88 -6.49
N LEU A 59 -1.72 -8.91 -7.64
CA LEU A 59 -3.16 -8.67 -7.70
C LEU A 59 -3.97 -9.81 -7.06
N ASP A 60 -3.53 -11.07 -7.21
CA ASP A 60 -4.15 -12.23 -6.57
C ASP A 60 -3.98 -12.23 -5.04
N ALA A 61 -2.91 -11.58 -4.52
CA ALA A 61 -2.70 -11.42 -3.08
C ALA A 61 -3.69 -10.44 -2.43
N LEU A 62 -4.31 -9.56 -3.22
CA LEU A 62 -5.29 -8.62 -2.71
C LEU A 62 -6.62 -9.30 -2.41
N THR A 63 -7.09 -9.15 -1.19
CA THR A 63 -8.35 -9.75 -0.72
C THR A 63 -9.58 -9.09 -1.36
N GLU A 64 -10.74 -9.72 -1.24
CA GLU A 64 -12.02 -9.13 -1.66
C GLU A 64 -12.38 -7.85 -0.87
N ARG A 65 -11.74 -7.63 0.28
CA ARG A 65 -11.90 -6.39 1.08
C ARG A 65 -11.31 -5.17 0.40
N VAL A 66 -10.43 -5.35 -0.60
CA VAL A 66 -9.82 -4.27 -1.37
C VAL A 66 -10.74 -3.90 -2.53
N GLU A 67 -11.39 -2.74 -2.42
CA GLU A 67 -12.40 -2.27 -3.37
C GLU A 67 -11.77 -1.72 -4.66
N ASP A 68 -10.79 -0.84 -4.51
CA ASP A 68 -10.13 -0.18 -5.63
C ASP A 68 -8.63 -0.48 -5.63
N VAL A 69 -8.09 -0.72 -6.81
CA VAL A 69 -6.66 -1.00 -7.00
C VAL A 69 -6.07 -0.02 -8.02
N VAL A 70 -4.99 0.62 -7.63
CA VAL A 70 -4.16 1.43 -8.53
C VAL A 70 -2.80 0.75 -8.70
N VAL A 71 -2.40 0.55 -9.95
CA VAL A 71 -1.07 0.07 -10.32
C VAL A 71 -0.23 1.28 -10.75
N VAL A 72 0.89 1.48 -10.07
CA VAL A 72 1.86 2.53 -10.43
C VAL A 72 2.89 1.93 -11.36
N GLY A 73 2.77 2.26 -12.65
CA GLY A 73 3.63 1.73 -13.71
C GLY A 73 3.03 1.78 -15.09
N PRO A 74 3.59 1.02 -16.05
CA PRO A 74 3.04 0.94 -17.40
C PRO A 74 1.68 0.23 -17.40
N GLU A 75 0.80 0.69 -18.27
CA GLU A 75 -0.48 0.04 -18.51
C GLU A 75 -0.28 -1.28 -19.26
N VAL A 76 -0.79 -2.36 -18.68
CA VAL A 76 -0.74 -3.72 -19.23
C VAL A 76 -2.08 -4.43 -18.97
N PRO A 77 -2.45 -5.44 -19.78
CA PRO A 77 -3.65 -6.24 -19.52
C PRO A 77 -3.59 -6.91 -18.14
N THR A 78 -4.71 -6.88 -17.42
CA THR A 78 -4.87 -7.54 -16.12
C THR A 78 -6.23 -8.25 -16.07
N ARG A 79 -6.32 -9.34 -15.30
CA ARG A 79 -7.59 -10.07 -15.10
C ARG A 79 -8.53 -9.33 -14.15
N ARG A 80 -7.96 -8.71 -13.11
CA ARG A 80 -8.70 -7.86 -12.19
C ARG A 80 -8.76 -6.45 -12.75
N PRO A 81 -9.91 -5.76 -12.71
CA PRO A 81 -9.99 -4.34 -13.06
C PRO A 81 -9.10 -3.51 -12.12
N VAL A 82 -8.23 -2.71 -12.70
CA VAL A 82 -7.32 -1.81 -11.99
C VAL A 82 -7.24 -0.47 -12.72
N LEU A 83 -6.82 0.58 -12.01
CA LEU A 83 -6.41 1.84 -12.61
C LEU A 83 -4.89 1.89 -12.70
N PHE A 84 -4.38 2.47 -13.77
CA PHE A 84 -2.94 2.73 -13.92
C PHE A 84 -2.64 4.20 -13.68
N THR A 85 -1.48 4.45 -13.07
CA THR A 85 -0.94 5.81 -12.86
C THR A 85 0.58 5.77 -12.88
N ARG A 86 1.19 6.95 -12.90
CA ARG A 86 2.64 7.12 -12.71
C ARG A 86 2.88 8.33 -11.83
N GLU A 87 3.98 8.31 -11.11
CA GLU A 87 4.48 9.48 -10.41
C GLU A 87 4.99 10.54 -11.39
N GLU A 88 4.86 11.80 -11.01
CA GLU A 88 5.35 12.93 -11.83
C GLU A 88 6.21 13.85 -10.93
N PRO A 89 7.48 14.09 -11.35
CA PRO A 89 8.15 13.50 -12.49
C PRO A 89 8.45 12.00 -12.34
N PRO A 90 8.58 11.23 -13.44
CA PRO A 90 8.91 9.81 -13.41
C PRO A 90 10.26 9.54 -12.74
N GLY A 91 10.38 8.37 -12.08
CA GLY A 91 11.61 7.99 -11.38
C GLY A 91 11.75 8.60 -9.99
N GLY A 92 10.68 9.14 -9.44
CA GLY A 92 10.64 9.69 -8.07
C GLY A 92 10.83 8.67 -6.96
N GLY A 93 10.82 7.39 -7.30
CA GLY A 93 11.00 6.29 -6.36
C GLY A 93 9.71 5.83 -5.67
N PRO A 94 9.81 4.81 -4.79
CA PRO A 94 8.64 4.12 -4.25
C PRO A 94 7.72 5.01 -3.42
N ALA A 95 8.25 5.97 -2.68
CA ALA A 95 7.43 6.91 -1.92
C ALA A 95 6.61 7.83 -2.83
N ALA A 96 7.21 8.32 -3.92
CA ALA A 96 6.52 9.14 -4.91
C ALA A 96 5.42 8.33 -5.62
N GLY A 97 5.72 7.09 -6.01
CA GLY A 97 4.75 6.18 -6.61
C GLY A 97 3.57 5.90 -5.69
N LEU A 98 3.83 5.61 -4.41
CA LEU A 98 2.78 5.34 -3.42
C LEU A 98 1.86 6.57 -3.23
N VAL A 99 2.43 7.77 -3.09
CA VAL A 99 1.65 9.02 -2.96
C VAL A 99 0.85 9.32 -4.23
N ALA A 100 1.41 9.09 -5.42
CA ALA A 100 0.71 9.26 -6.68
C ALA A 100 -0.48 8.28 -6.79
N GLY A 101 -0.28 7.02 -6.40
CA GLY A 101 -1.33 6.01 -6.34
C GLY A 101 -2.48 6.41 -5.42
N ILE A 102 -2.16 6.86 -4.20
CA ILE A 102 -3.17 7.33 -3.23
C ILE A 102 -3.93 8.54 -3.80
N GLY A 103 -3.24 9.50 -4.41
CA GLY A 103 -3.89 10.64 -5.07
C GLY A 103 -4.84 10.23 -6.19
N THR A 104 -4.54 9.15 -6.90
CA THR A 104 -5.44 8.59 -7.93
C THR A 104 -6.68 7.94 -7.29
N LEU A 105 -6.52 7.19 -6.18
CA LEU A 105 -7.63 6.64 -5.41
C LEU A 105 -8.56 7.73 -4.83
N GLU A 106 -7.97 8.83 -4.35
CA GLU A 106 -8.71 9.99 -3.85
C GLU A 106 -9.57 10.63 -4.97
N ARG A 107 -8.96 10.87 -6.14
CA ARG A 107 -9.68 11.43 -7.31
C ARG A 107 -10.80 10.54 -7.81
N LEU A 108 -10.59 9.22 -7.79
CA LEU A 108 -11.58 8.24 -8.24
C LEU A 108 -12.90 8.33 -7.45
N ARG A 109 -12.81 8.53 -6.15
CA ARG A 109 -13.96 8.49 -5.23
C ARG A 109 -14.29 9.82 -4.58
N GLY A 110 -13.53 10.89 -4.84
CA GLY A 110 -13.69 12.20 -4.22
C GLY A 110 -13.30 12.24 -2.74
N ARG A 111 -12.76 11.14 -2.19
CA ARG A 111 -12.28 11.04 -0.80
C ARG A 111 -11.14 10.04 -0.69
N LEU A 112 -10.29 10.22 0.31
CA LEU A 112 -9.25 9.25 0.64
C LEU A 112 -9.86 7.90 1.07
N PRO A 113 -9.22 6.78 0.75
CA PRO A 113 -9.51 5.52 1.42
C PRO A 113 -9.10 5.62 2.90
N ASP A 114 -9.77 4.85 3.77
CA ASP A 114 -9.39 4.80 5.19
C ASP A 114 -8.06 4.06 5.36
N ARG A 115 -7.88 2.99 4.58
CA ARG A 115 -6.68 2.14 4.57
C ARG A 115 -6.17 1.93 3.16
N VAL A 116 -4.85 1.90 3.02
CA VAL A 116 -4.16 1.60 1.76
C VAL A 116 -3.20 0.44 1.97
N VAL A 117 -3.39 -0.62 1.21
CA VAL A 117 -2.40 -1.68 1.04
C VAL A 117 -1.34 -1.18 0.07
N ALA A 118 -0.09 -1.13 0.50
CA ALA A 118 1.08 -0.90 -0.38
C ALA A 118 1.73 -2.24 -0.66
N LEU A 119 1.84 -2.61 -1.94
CA LEU A 119 2.44 -3.87 -2.35
C LEU A 119 3.38 -3.66 -3.54
N ALA A 120 4.61 -4.16 -3.44
CA ALA A 120 5.53 -4.23 -4.55
C ALA A 120 5.37 -5.56 -5.31
N VAL A 121 5.51 -5.53 -6.63
CA VAL A 121 5.35 -6.73 -7.47
C VAL A 121 6.45 -7.75 -7.29
N ASP A 122 7.59 -7.37 -6.73
CA ASP A 122 8.74 -8.23 -6.53
C ASP A 122 8.64 -9.14 -5.30
N MET A 123 7.52 -9.09 -4.55
CA MET A 123 7.22 -9.98 -3.41
C MET A 123 6.16 -11.03 -3.78
N PRO A 124 6.48 -12.00 -4.62
CA PRO A 124 5.49 -12.89 -5.28
C PRO A 124 4.90 -13.98 -4.37
N LEU A 125 5.40 -14.13 -3.15
CA LEU A 125 4.91 -15.09 -2.16
C LEU A 125 3.97 -14.47 -1.13
N VAL A 126 3.68 -13.17 -1.25
CA VAL A 126 2.60 -12.53 -0.48
C VAL A 126 1.26 -13.14 -0.91
N THR A 127 0.41 -13.40 0.07
CA THR A 127 -0.89 -14.07 -0.12
C THR A 127 -2.03 -13.22 0.44
N PRO A 128 -3.30 -13.54 0.12
CA PRO A 128 -4.45 -12.89 0.79
C PRO A 128 -4.37 -12.97 2.31
N ALA A 129 -3.91 -14.10 2.87
CA ALA A 129 -3.74 -14.25 4.32
C ALA A 129 -2.68 -13.31 4.91
N THR A 130 -1.65 -12.94 4.14
CA THR A 130 -0.66 -11.93 4.54
C THR A 130 -1.32 -10.56 4.67
N ILE A 131 -2.10 -10.17 3.66
CA ILE A 131 -2.82 -8.88 3.66
C ILE A 131 -3.86 -8.83 4.79
N ASP A 132 -4.60 -9.91 5.02
CA ASP A 132 -5.58 -9.98 6.11
C ASP A 132 -4.92 -9.86 7.49
N ARG A 133 -3.73 -10.45 7.70
CA ARG A 133 -2.96 -10.27 8.95
C ARG A 133 -2.52 -8.83 9.15
N LEU A 134 -2.05 -8.17 8.10
CA LEU A 134 -1.66 -6.75 8.15
C LEU A 134 -2.86 -5.85 8.47
N LEU A 135 -4.01 -6.10 7.82
CA LEU A 135 -5.25 -5.37 8.10
C LEU A 135 -5.70 -5.58 9.55
N ALA A 136 -5.71 -6.83 10.02
CA ALA A 136 -6.09 -7.17 11.38
C ALA A 136 -5.15 -6.52 12.43
N ALA A 137 -3.84 -6.49 12.16
CA ALA A 137 -2.85 -5.88 13.04
C ALA A 137 -3.02 -4.36 13.12
N LEU A 138 -3.35 -3.69 12.00
CA LEU A 138 -3.63 -2.26 11.99
C LEU A 138 -4.90 -1.90 12.78
N ASP A 139 -5.88 -2.80 12.80
CA ASP A 139 -7.17 -2.60 13.47
C ASP A 139 -7.17 -3.05 14.93
N ALA A 140 -6.17 -3.83 15.33
CA ALA A 140 -6.05 -4.27 16.71
C ALA A 140 -5.84 -3.07 17.65
N PRO A 141 -6.43 -3.08 18.84
CA PRO A 141 -6.16 -2.06 19.84
C PRO A 141 -4.66 -2.05 20.16
N GLY A 142 -4.04 -0.88 20.00
CA GLY A 142 -2.65 -0.68 20.40
C GLY A 142 -2.48 -0.65 21.92
N PRO A 143 -1.24 -0.56 22.42
CA PRO A 143 -0.96 -0.43 23.83
C PRO A 143 -1.54 0.88 24.43
N ASP A 144 -1.80 1.87 23.60
CA ASP A 144 -2.41 3.13 23.95
C ASP A 144 -3.69 3.32 23.10
N PRO A 145 -4.90 3.21 23.71
CA PRO A 145 -6.17 3.37 22.99
C PRO A 145 -6.34 4.75 22.33
N ASP A 146 -5.74 5.80 22.90
CA ASP A 146 -5.83 7.17 22.39
C ASP A 146 -4.85 7.40 21.22
N ARG A 147 -3.95 6.46 20.99
CA ARG A 147 -2.93 6.52 19.92
C ARG A 147 -2.87 5.24 19.11
N PRO A 148 -3.92 4.95 18.31
CA PRO A 148 -3.98 3.73 17.53
C PRO A 148 -2.83 3.63 16.51
N PRO A 149 -2.48 2.42 16.05
CA PRO A 149 -1.50 2.22 14.99
C PRO A 149 -1.87 2.98 13.71
N GLU A 150 -0.87 3.49 12.99
CA GLU A 150 -1.03 4.20 11.73
C GLU A 150 -0.58 3.37 10.52
N ALA A 151 0.24 2.36 10.77
CA ALA A 151 0.62 1.38 9.77
C ALA A 151 0.89 0.00 10.40
N ALA A 152 0.61 -1.06 9.64
CA ALA A 152 1.07 -2.42 9.89
C ALA A 152 2.03 -2.80 8.75
N VAL A 153 3.24 -3.26 9.10
CA VAL A 153 4.33 -3.50 8.16
C VAL A 153 4.83 -4.93 8.33
N LEU A 154 4.98 -5.66 7.23
CA LEU A 154 5.60 -6.98 7.24
C LEU A 154 7.08 -6.84 7.64
N VAL A 155 7.59 -7.79 8.45
CA VAL A 155 8.98 -7.82 8.90
C VAL A 155 9.56 -9.20 8.59
N ASP A 156 10.71 -9.24 7.92
CA ASP A 156 11.41 -10.48 7.62
C ASP A 156 12.07 -11.13 8.85
N ALA A 157 12.69 -12.29 8.68
CA ALA A 157 13.33 -13.03 9.76
C ALA A 157 14.56 -12.30 10.35
N GLU A 158 15.18 -11.42 9.59
CA GLU A 158 16.32 -10.57 9.98
C GLU A 158 15.88 -9.28 10.70
N GLY A 159 14.59 -9.01 10.77
CA GLY A 159 14.02 -7.81 11.40
C GLY A 159 13.92 -6.61 10.47
N HIS A 160 14.08 -6.79 9.15
CA HIS A 160 13.92 -5.69 8.20
C HIS A 160 12.44 -5.49 7.86
N ARG A 161 12.01 -4.25 7.99
CA ARG A 161 10.65 -3.83 7.61
C ARG A 161 10.50 -3.80 6.10
N GLN A 162 9.38 -4.32 5.63
CA GLN A 162 8.98 -4.32 4.21
C GLN A 162 7.94 -3.23 3.94
N PRO A 163 8.36 -1.97 3.69
CA PRO A 163 7.44 -0.84 3.58
C PRO A 163 6.46 -0.95 2.40
N LEU A 164 6.79 -1.79 1.44
CA LEU A 164 5.97 -2.09 0.27
C LEU A 164 5.29 -3.46 0.36
N CYS A 165 5.19 -4.01 1.56
CA CYS A 165 4.24 -5.03 1.98
C CYS A 165 3.65 -4.59 3.33
N ALA A 166 2.74 -3.62 3.27
CA ALA A 166 2.23 -2.93 4.44
C ALA A 166 0.81 -2.41 4.21
N VAL A 167 0.11 -2.14 5.31
CA VAL A 167 -1.17 -1.44 5.31
C VAL A 167 -1.03 -0.14 6.09
N TYR A 168 -1.43 0.96 5.50
CA TYR A 168 -1.35 2.30 6.07
C TYR A 168 -2.73 2.91 6.28
N ARG A 169 -2.92 3.70 7.35
CA ARG A 169 -3.99 4.69 7.37
C ARG A 169 -3.62 5.79 6.38
N ALA A 170 -4.39 5.96 5.31
CA ALA A 170 -4.01 6.84 4.20
C ALA A 170 -3.76 8.29 4.64
N ALA A 171 -4.60 8.82 5.52
CA ALA A 171 -4.44 10.18 6.05
C ALA A 171 -3.14 10.34 6.84
N ALA A 172 -2.78 9.37 7.69
CA ALA A 172 -1.54 9.40 8.47
C ALA A 172 -0.30 9.32 7.56
N LEU A 173 -0.32 8.43 6.57
CA LEU A 173 0.77 8.33 5.61
C LEU A 173 1.00 9.63 4.84
N LEU A 174 -0.09 10.27 4.36
CA LEU A 174 0.03 11.54 3.65
C LEU A 174 0.47 12.69 4.55
N ALA A 175 0.09 12.67 5.84
CA ALA A 175 0.56 13.66 6.82
C ALA A 175 2.06 13.50 7.15
N ALA A 176 2.61 12.29 6.99
CA ALA A 176 4.04 12.02 7.19
C ALA A 176 4.92 12.47 6.01
N VAL A 177 4.32 12.84 4.86
CA VAL A 177 5.08 13.37 3.71
C VAL A 177 5.65 14.75 4.06
N PRO A 178 6.97 14.95 4.01
CA PRO A 178 7.58 16.25 4.32
C PRO A 178 7.18 17.33 3.30
N GLY A 179 6.68 18.47 3.77
CA GLY A 179 6.35 19.61 2.91
C GLY A 179 5.13 19.39 2.02
N ALA A 180 5.10 20.04 0.84
CA ALA A 180 4.03 19.82 -0.14
C ALA A 180 4.13 18.42 -0.77
N ARG A 181 3.00 17.84 -1.17
CA ARG A 181 2.92 16.51 -1.81
C ARG A 181 3.85 16.33 -3.03
N HIS A 182 4.34 17.42 -3.60
CA HIS A 182 5.31 17.45 -4.71
C HIS A 182 6.77 17.17 -4.26
N SER A 183 7.03 17.09 -2.96
CA SER A 183 8.38 16.88 -2.40
C SER A 183 8.70 15.39 -2.16
N THR A 184 8.03 14.48 -2.86
CA THR A 184 8.26 13.03 -2.70
C THR A 184 9.34 12.47 -3.61
N TYR A 185 9.85 13.27 -4.57
CA TYR A 185 10.89 12.82 -5.48
C TYR A 185 12.17 12.44 -4.73
N GLY A 186 12.63 11.21 -4.92
CA GLY A 186 13.80 10.68 -4.24
C GLY A 186 13.63 10.46 -2.73
N LEU A 187 12.40 10.60 -2.18
CA LEU A 187 12.14 10.37 -0.76
C LEU A 187 12.25 8.87 -0.45
N PRO A 188 13.15 8.46 0.46
CA PRO A 188 13.24 7.07 0.87
C PRO A 188 12.00 6.65 1.68
N MET A 189 11.46 5.45 1.45
CA MET A 189 10.32 4.92 2.21
C MET A 189 10.52 4.96 3.74
N ARG A 190 11.75 4.69 4.22
CA ARG A 190 12.07 4.79 5.66
C ARG A 190 11.77 6.16 6.27
N ARG A 191 11.82 7.24 5.47
CA ARG A 191 11.50 8.61 5.93
C ARG A 191 10.00 8.78 6.12
N LEU A 192 9.18 8.18 5.27
CA LEU A 192 7.72 8.15 5.49
C LEU A 192 7.36 7.38 6.75
N LEU A 193 8.06 6.28 7.03
CA LEU A 193 7.78 5.44 8.18
C LEU A 193 8.22 6.08 9.51
N PHE A 194 9.21 6.97 9.50
CA PHE A 194 9.85 7.50 10.71
C PHE A 194 8.87 8.22 11.66
N GLY A 195 7.83 8.85 11.12
CA GLY A 195 6.82 9.58 11.89
C GLY A 195 5.57 8.78 12.24
N LEU A 196 5.44 7.52 11.77
CA LEU A 196 4.24 6.72 11.94
C LEU A 196 4.35 5.78 13.14
N ARG A 197 3.23 5.55 13.81
CA ARG A 197 3.08 4.49 14.81
C ARG A 197 2.88 3.17 14.10
N LEU A 198 3.92 2.33 14.12
CA LEU A 198 3.98 1.08 13.39
C LEU A 198 3.62 -0.09 14.29
N VAL A 199 2.88 -1.05 13.71
CA VAL A 199 2.80 -2.43 14.19
C VAL A 199 3.58 -3.32 13.24
N GLU A 200 4.48 -4.12 13.78
CA GLU A 200 5.27 -5.08 13.02
C GLU A 200 4.55 -6.43 12.98
N VAL A 201 4.42 -6.97 11.78
CA VAL A 201 3.81 -8.28 11.53
C VAL A 201 4.90 -9.22 11.02
N PRO A 202 5.28 -10.25 11.77
CA PRO A 202 6.29 -11.18 11.30
C PRO A 202 5.87 -11.88 10.01
N ALA A 203 6.79 -11.92 9.05
CA ALA A 203 6.63 -12.70 7.83
C ALA A 203 6.61 -14.19 8.17
N ARG A 204 5.78 -14.96 7.48
CA ARG A 204 5.89 -16.41 7.43
C ARG A 204 6.99 -16.79 6.46
N GLU A 205 7.40 -18.05 6.49
CA GLU A 205 8.49 -18.53 5.64
C GLU A 205 8.28 -18.16 4.16
N GLY A 206 9.22 -17.37 3.64
CA GLY A 206 9.27 -16.92 2.25
C GLY A 206 8.37 -15.73 1.88
N GLU A 207 7.44 -15.28 2.74
CA GLU A 207 6.53 -14.17 2.40
C GLU A 207 7.27 -12.85 2.09
N ALA A 208 8.42 -12.61 2.74
CA ALA A 208 9.23 -11.42 2.54
C ALA A 208 10.30 -11.58 1.45
N ALA A 209 10.34 -12.73 0.76
CA ALA A 209 11.29 -12.93 -0.33
C ALA A 209 10.93 -12.04 -1.52
N ASP A 210 11.91 -11.33 -2.03
CA ASP A 210 11.81 -10.50 -3.23
C ASP A 210 12.55 -11.13 -4.42
N VAL A 211 12.22 -10.69 -5.62
CA VAL A 211 12.86 -11.09 -6.88
C VAL A 211 13.66 -9.91 -7.40
N ASP A 212 14.95 -9.85 -7.09
CA ASP A 212 15.87 -8.81 -7.53
C ASP A 212 16.85 -9.28 -8.62
N THR A 213 17.11 -10.58 -8.67
CA THR A 213 18.06 -11.21 -9.58
C THR A 213 17.45 -12.35 -10.39
N TRP A 214 18.15 -12.80 -11.43
CA TRP A 214 17.74 -14.01 -12.18
C TRP A 214 17.87 -15.30 -11.33
N GLU A 215 18.71 -15.30 -10.31
CA GLU A 215 18.84 -16.39 -9.36
C GLU A 215 17.59 -16.47 -8.47
N ASP A 216 17.16 -15.37 -7.88
CA ASP A 216 15.92 -15.30 -7.08
C ASP A 216 14.71 -15.78 -7.90
N LEU A 217 14.63 -15.38 -9.18
CA LEU A 217 13.55 -15.81 -10.06
C LEU A 217 13.58 -17.33 -10.32
N ARG A 218 14.76 -17.92 -10.48
CA ARG A 218 14.93 -19.38 -10.69
C ARG A 218 14.50 -20.14 -9.43
N ASP A 219 15.02 -19.75 -8.28
CA ASP A 219 14.71 -20.37 -6.99
C ASP A 219 13.21 -20.30 -6.67
N LEU A 220 12.60 -19.16 -6.99
CA LEU A 220 11.16 -18.99 -6.85
C LEU A 220 10.38 -19.92 -7.78
N ARG A 221 10.82 -20.08 -9.03
CA ARG A 221 10.18 -20.99 -9.99
C ARG A 221 10.23 -22.44 -9.53
N GLU A 222 11.35 -22.86 -8.94
CA GLU A 222 11.50 -24.21 -8.37
C GLU A 222 10.57 -24.41 -7.18
N ARG A 223 10.41 -23.42 -6.30
CA ARG A 223 9.51 -23.49 -5.14
C ARG A 223 8.02 -23.52 -5.52
N VAL A 224 7.66 -22.90 -6.62
CA VAL A 224 6.26 -22.79 -7.10
C VAL A 224 5.94 -23.85 -8.15
N ALA A 225 6.92 -24.60 -8.63
CA ALA A 225 6.71 -25.70 -9.58
C ALA A 225 5.74 -26.74 -8.98
N PRO A 226 4.77 -27.28 -9.77
CA PRO A 226 3.99 -28.42 -9.31
C PRO A 226 4.94 -29.60 -9.04
N PRO A 227 4.61 -30.48 -8.07
CA PRO A 227 5.39 -31.68 -7.85
C PRO A 227 5.49 -32.49 -9.15
N PRO A 228 6.62 -33.16 -9.40
CA PRO A 228 6.76 -34.00 -10.58
C PRO A 228 5.61 -35.05 -10.59
N PRO A 229 5.08 -35.40 -11.75
CA PRO A 229 4.06 -36.43 -11.85
C PRO A 229 4.60 -37.72 -11.21
N GLU A 230 3.80 -38.30 -10.31
CA GLU A 230 4.13 -39.61 -9.74
C GLU A 230 4.31 -40.63 -10.88
N ALA A 231 5.44 -41.30 -10.88
CA ALA A 231 5.81 -42.28 -11.90
C ALA A 231 5.05 -43.58 -11.74
#